data_094094a7c0586aae16abf7d170d51f37
#
_entry.id   094094a7c0586aae16abf7d170d51f37
#
_cell.length_a   1.000
_cell.length_b   1.000
_cell.length_c   1.000
_cell.angle_alpha   90.00
_cell.angle_beta   90.00
_cell.angle_gamma   90.00
#
_symmetry.space_group_name_H-M   'P 1'
#
loop_
_entity.id
_entity.type
_entity.pdbx_description
1 polymer ?
#
loop_
_entity_poly.entity_id
_entity_poly.type
_entity_poly.pdbx_seq_one_letter_code
_entity_poly.pdbx_strand_id
1 'polypeptide(L)'
;MQPQTYLRHRRPFEAGFWILILGIHAVANSIVTNIDIARSGSSETARWEPWAWEWSSALVLLALVPALLAFDRRFSLQRGRIARNAAAHLAFSVPFSLLHVAGMVALREAVYAWMGSDYRFGDLSTNLGYEYLKDVRTYGYFLLAVYLYRFVLRRWQGEAGFLTEGREDLPAQPVTDRFLIKKLGREFLVRVEDIDWIEAAGNYVTLHVGERLYPLRETMAGIQARLDGRGFARVHRSAIVNLDRVREIEPFDTGDARAHMHGGDTVPVSRRYRQALKERLA
;
A
#
# COMPACT_ATOMS: atom_id res chain seq x y z
N MET A 1 -11.12 11.93 -0.02
CA MET A 1 -10.41 11.83 1.28
C MET A 1 -8.97 12.24 1.03
N GLN A 2 -8.42 13.22 1.75
CA GLN A 2 -7.05 13.68 1.51
C GLN A 2 -6.04 12.59 1.92
N PRO A 3 -4.97 12.34 1.14
CA PRO A 3 -3.97 11.28 1.43
C PRO A 3 -3.35 11.36 2.83
N GLN A 4 -3.20 12.57 3.36
CA GLN A 4 -2.63 12.82 4.68
C GLN A 4 -3.52 12.32 5.85
N THR A 5 -4.84 12.39 5.71
CA THR A 5 -5.79 11.88 6.71
C THR A 5 -5.77 10.35 6.77
N TYR A 6 -5.60 9.71 5.61
CA TYR A 6 -5.49 8.25 5.51
C TYR A 6 -4.20 7.74 6.20
N LEU A 7 -3.05 8.36 5.94
CA LEU A 7 -1.77 7.93 6.54
C LEU A 7 -1.78 8.01 8.07
N ARG A 8 -2.46 9.01 8.63
CA ARG A 8 -2.61 9.17 10.09
C ARG A 8 -3.47 8.06 10.72
N HIS A 9 -4.45 7.51 9.99
CA HIS A 9 -5.40 6.50 10.47
C HIS A 9 -5.27 5.15 9.74
N ARG A 10 -4.11 4.87 9.17
CA ARG A 10 -3.88 3.67 8.35
C ARG A 10 -4.24 2.36 9.05
N ARG A 11 -3.80 2.17 10.31
CA ARG A 11 -4.06 0.93 11.07
C ARG A 11 -5.54 0.62 11.29
N PRO A 12 -6.39 1.55 11.75
CA PRO A 12 -7.81 1.29 11.88
C PRO A 12 -8.50 1.06 10.53
N PHE A 13 -8.06 1.71 9.44
CA PHE A 13 -8.59 1.44 8.10
C PHE A 13 -8.25 0.03 7.62
N GLU A 14 -7.00 -0.42 7.80
CA GLU A 14 -6.59 -1.78 7.45
C GLU A 14 -7.36 -2.83 8.27
N ALA A 15 -7.54 -2.60 9.57
CA ALA A 15 -8.36 -3.48 10.40
C ALA A 15 -9.83 -3.50 9.95
N GLY A 16 -10.43 -2.32 9.71
CA GLY A 16 -11.80 -2.20 9.20
C GLY A 16 -12.02 -2.90 7.87
N PHE A 17 -11.05 -2.82 6.95
CA PHE A 17 -11.08 -3.53 5.68
C PHE A 17 -11.19 -5.06 5.86
N TRP A 18 -10.35 -5.65 6.73
CA TRP A 18 -10.38 -7.08 6.99
C TRP A 18 -11.66 -7.52 7.69
N ILE A 19 -12.13 -6.76 8.68
CA ILE A 19 -13.39 -7.01 9.38
C ILE A 19 -14.56 -6.99 8.38
N LEU A 20 -14.60 -5.98 7.50
CA LEU A 20 -15.67 -5.84 6.52
C LEU A 20 -15.68 -6.99 5.51
N ILE A 21 -14.54 -7.33 4.91
CA ILE A 21 -14.46 -8.39 3.90
C ILE A 21 -14.81 -9.75 4.50
N LEU A 22 -14.20 -10.11 5.65
CA LEU A 22 -14.46 -11.39 6.29
C LEU A 22 -15.90 -11.46 6.84
N GLY A 23 -16.42 -10.35 7.37
CA GLY A 23 -17.80 -10.26 7.83
C GLY A 23 -18.82 -10.43 6.69
N ILE A 24 -18.64 -9.74 5.56
CA ILE A 24 -19.52 -9.91 4.38
C ILE A 24 -19.43 -11.35 3.88
N HIS A 25 -18.23 -11.94 3.81
CA HIS A 25 -18.06 -13.32 3.39
C HIS A 25 -18.79 -14.30 4.31
N ALA A 26 -18.63 -14.15 5.63
CA ALA A 26 -19.28 -15.01 6.61
C ALA A 26 -20.82 -14.90 6.53
N VAL A 27 -21.37 -13.68 6.42
CA VAL A 27 -22.82 -13.48 6.26
C VAL A 27 -23.32 -14.12 4.97
N ALA A 28 -22.67 -13.84 3.83
CA ALA A 28 -23.09 -14.36 2.54
C ALA A 28 -23.07 -15.90 2.53
N ASN A 29 -21.98 -16.52 3.00
CA ASN A 29 -21.89 -17.98 3.04
C ASN A 29 -22.88 -18.60 4.02
N SER A 30 -23.11 -18.00 5.20
CA SER A 30 -24.13 -18.47 6.14
C SER A 30 -25.52 -18.52 5.50
N ILE A 31 -25.88 -17.48 4.72
CA ILE A 31 -27.15 -17.42 4.01
C ILE A 31 -27.22 -18.49 2.89
N VAL A 32 -26.16 -18.57 2.06
CA VAL A 32 -26.12 -19.55 0.96
C VAL A 32 -26.20 -20.98 1.49
N THR A 33 -25.42 -21.31 2.50
CA THR A 33 -25.43 -22.65 3.13
C THR A 33 -26.81 -22.98 3.71
N ASN A 34 -27.48 -22.04 4.38
CA ASN A 34 -28.84 -22.25 4.86
C ASN A 34 -29.85 -22.50 3.72
N ILE A 35 -29.72 -21.80 2.59
CA ILE A 35 -30.55 -22.02 1.40
C ILE A 35 -30.28 -23.40 0.81
N ASP A 36 -29.03 -23.83 0.72
CA ASP A 36 -28.67 -25.12 0.14
C ASP A 36 -29.15 -26.29 1.01
N ILE A 37 -29.05 -26.17 2.34
CA ILE A 37 -29.62 -27.13 3.29
C ILE A 37 -31.14 -27.20 3.12
N ALA A 38 -31.82 -26.06 3.04
CA ALA A 38 -33.28 -26.03 2.83
C ALA A 38 -33.69 -26.67 1.50
N ARG A 39 -32.91 -26.50 0.44
CA ARG A 39 -33.17 -27.11 -0.89
C ARG A 39 -32.91 -28.63 -0.89
N SER A 40 -31.95 -29.10 -0.12
CA SER A 40 -31.65 -30.53 -0.01
C SER A 40 -32.68 -31.32 0.77
N GLY A 41 -33.61 -30.65 1.45
CA GLY A 41 -34.64 -31.27 2.29
C GLY A 41 -34.06 -31.85 3.60
N SER A 42 -32.82 -31.57 3.94
CA SER A 42 -32.21 -32.02 5.18
C SER A 42 -32.79 -31.27 6.38
N SER A 43 -33.40 -32.02 7.30
CA SER A 43 -33.88 -31.48 8.58
C SER A 43 -32.93 -31.65 9.75
N GLU A 44 -31.76 -32.26 9.52
CA GLU A 44 -30.80 -32.60 10.56
C GLU A 44 -29.99 -31.40 11.04
N THR A 45 -29.82 -30.37 10.22
CA THR A 45 -29.00 -29.20 10.51
C THR A 45 -29.87 -28.04 10.97
N ALA A 46 -29.59 -27.51 12.15
CA ALA A 46 -30.30 -26.35 12.68
C ALA A 46 -29.86 -25.07 11.95
N ARG A 47 -30.80 -24.09 11.79
CA ARG A 47 -30.55 -22.83 11.04
C ARG A 47 -29.40 -21.98 11.59
N TRP A 48 -29.03 -22.15 12.84
CA TRP A 48 -27.92 -21.40 13.46
C TRP A 48 -26.55 -22.03 13.15
N GLU A 49 -26.48 -23.33 12.80
CA GLU A 49 -25.20 -24.04 12.60
C GLU A 49 -24.36 -23.45 11.45
N PRO A 50 -24.90 -23.13 10.26
CA PRO A 50 -24.11 -22.44 9.22
C PRO A 50 -23.52 -21.11 9.67
N TRP A 51 -24.22 -20.36 10.54
CA TRP A 51 -23.68 -19.15 11.13
C TRP A 51 -22.51 -19.45 12.06
N ALA A 52 -22.61 -20.48 12.89
CA ALA A 52 -21.51 -20.90 13.76
C ALA A 52 -20.29 -21.35 12.95
N TRP A 53 -20.50 -22.04 11.83
CA TRP A 53 -19.41 -22.51 10.97
C TRP A 53 -18.67 -21.37 10.30
N GLU A 54 -19.36 -20.45 9.69
CA GLU A 54 -18.76 -19.35 8.94
C GLU A 54 -18.13 -18.29 9.85
N TRP A 55 -18.81 -17.91 10.94
CA TRP A 55 -18.28 -16.92 11.88
C TRP A 55 -17.09 -17.44 12.70
N SER A 56 -17.09 -18.71 13.12
CA SER A 56 -15.91 -19.30 13.80
C SER A 56 -14.67 -19.23 12.90
N SER A 57 -14.82 -19.61 11.63
CA SER A 57 -13.74 -19.52 10.64
C SER A 57 -13.29 -18.08 10.41
N ALA A 58 -14.22 -17.14 10.17
CA ALA A 58 -13.92 -15.73 9.90
C ALA A 58 -13.20 -15.06 11.07
N LEU A 59 -13.59 -15.32 12.31
CA LEU A 59 -12.96 -14.76 13.51
C LEU A 59 -11.52 -15.25 13.68
N VAL A 60 -11.27 -16.55 13.49
CA VAL A 60 -9.91 -17.09 13.59
C VAL A 60 -9.04 -16.58 12.45
N LEU A 61 -9.55 -16.53 11.22
CA LEU A 61 -8.83 -15.94 10.08
C LEU A 61 -8.49 -14.48 10.34
N LEU A 62 -9.41 -13.69 10.88
CA LEU A 62 -9.17 -12.29 11.26
C LEU A 62 -8.03 -12.17 12.28
N ALA A 63 -8.01 -13.05 13.29
CA ALA A 63 -6.93 -13.11 14.28
C ALA A 63 -5.57 -13.51 13.68
N LEU A 64 -5.56 -14.30 12.60
CA LEU A 64 -4.35 -14.76 11.91
C LEU A 64 -3.81 -13.75 10.88
N VAL A 65 -4.60 -12.76 10.42
CA VAL A 65 -4.14 -11.73 9.48
C VAL A 65 -2.85 -11.03 9.94
N PRO A 66 -2.70 -10.59 11.20
CA PRO A 66 -1.45 -9.97 11.65
C PRO A 66 -0.22 -10.87 11.50
N ALA A 67 -0.36 -12.17 11.76
CA ALA A 67 0.71 -13.15 11.61
C ALA A 67 1.11 -13.32 10.14
N LEU A 68 0.13 -13.40 9.23
CA LEU A 68 0.36 -13.43 7.79
C LEU A 68 1.08 -12.17 7.31
N LEU A 69 0.65 -10.99 7.74
CA LEU A 69 1.28 -9.72 7.39
C LEU A 69 2.71 -9.60 7.92
N ALA A 70 2.97 -10.10 9.14
CA ALA A 70 4.31 -10.13 9.72
C ALA A 70 5.23 -11.08 8.94
N PHE A 71 4.72 -12.26 8.56
CA PHE A 71 5.46 -13.23 7.76
C PHE A 71 5.78 -12.68 6.36
N ASP A 72 4.81 -12.05 5.68
CA ASP A 72 5.01 -11.45 4.36
C ASP A 72 6.03 -10.30 4.38
N ARG A 73 6.12 -9.52 5.46
CA ARG A 73 7.18 -8.49 5.60
C ARG A 73 8.58 -9.12 5.59
N ARG A 74 8.73 -10.32 6.15
CA ARG A 74 10.02 -11.03 6.23
C ARG A 74 10.36 -11.78 4.95
N PHE A 75 9.35 -12.33 4.26
CA PHE A 75 9.45 -13.18 3.07
C PHE A 75 8.64 -12.61 1.90
N SER A 76 8.79 -11.33 1.61
CA SER A 76 8.03 -10.65 0.57
C SER A 76 8.27 -11.26 -0.82
N LEU A 77 7.19 -11.42 -1.63
CA LEU A 77 7.22 -11.97 -2.98
C LEU A 77 7.72 -10.94 -4.01
N GLN A 78 8.89 -10.33 -3.74
CA GLN A 78 9.51 -9.33 -4.61
C GLN A 78 10.64 -9.92 -5.45
N ARG A 79 11.02 -9.18 -6.52
CA ARG A 79 12.05 -9.64 -7.48
C ARG A 79 13.38 -9.99 -6.80
N GLY A 80 14.03 -11.05 -7.33
CA GLY A 80 15.35 -11.54 -6.93
C GLY A 80 15.32 -12.80 -6.06
N ARG A 81 14.22 -13.06 -5.33
CA ARG A 81 14.10 -14.23 -4.44
C ARG A 81 12.69 -14.83 -4.42
N ILE A 82 11.91 -14.63 -5.49
CA ILE A 82 10.48 -15.02 -5.56
C ILE A 82 10.30 -16.51 -5.25
N ALA A 83 11.05 -17.39 -5.92
CA ALA A 83 10.90 -18.84 -5.73
C ALA A 83 11.14 -19.27 -4.28
N ARG A 84 12.20 -18.75 -3.65
CA ARG A 84 12.52 -19.06 -2.24
C ARG A 84 11.43 -18.55 -1.31
N ASN A 85 10.96 -17.33 -1.51
CA ASN A 85 9.95 -16.73 -0.65
C ASN A 85 8.57 -17.36 -0.88
N ALA A 86 8.24 -17.75 -2.12
CA ALA A 86 7.03 -18.54 -2.41
C ALA A 86 7.06 -19.90 -1.72
N ALA A 87 8.20 -20.60 -1.72
CA ALA A 87 8.38 -21.84 -0.97
C ALA A 87 8.21 -21.62 0.55
N ALA A 88 8.72 -20.49 1.08
CA ALA A 88 8.52 -20.13 2.49
C ALA A 88 7.03 -19.89 2.82
N HIS A 89 6.29 -19.19 1.93
CA HIS A 89 4.84 -19.00 2.08
C HIS A 89 4.07 -20.30 2.00
N LEU A 90 4.45 -21.21 1.09
CA LEU A 90 3.84 -22.54 1.01
C LEU A 90 4.11 -23.35 2.30
N ALA A 91 5.34 -23.31 2.83
CA ALA A 91 5.65 -23.96 4.10
C ALA A 91 4.88 -23.34 5.29
N PHE A 92 4.73 -21.99 5.31
CA PHE A 92 3.99 -21.30 6.37
C PHE A 92 2.48 -21.50 6.27
N SER A 93 1.93 -21.84 5.11
CA SER A 93 0.50 -22.13 4.96
C SER A 93 0.07 -23.35 5.78
N VAL A 94 0.97 -24.29 6.07
CA VAL A 94 0.69 -25.47 6.90
C VAL A 94 0.39 -25.08 8.37
N PRO A 95 1.32 -24.46 9.12
CA PRO A 95 1.00 -24.02 10.48
C PRO A 95 -0.13 -22.99 10.53
N PHE A 96 -0.29 -22.15 9.52
CA PHE A 96 -1.42 -21.23 9.40
C PHE A 96 -2.75 -21.98 9.37
N SER A 97 -2.87 -23.02 8.53
CA SER A 97 -4.08 -23.85 8.44
C SER A 97 -4.32 -24.65 9.73
N LEU A 98 -3.29 -25.23 10.31
CA LEU A 98 -3.43 -25.97 11.58
C LEU A 98 -3.96 -25.07 12.71
N LEU A 99 -3.46 -23.85 12.83
CA LEU A 99 -3.94 -22.89 13.81
C LEU A 99 -5.38 -22.42 13.50
N HIS A 100 -5.71 -22.24 12.21
CA HIS A 100 -7.07 -21.91 11.80
C HIS A 100 -8.04 -23.03 12.17
N VAL A 101 -7.76 -24.29 11.79
CA VAL A 101 -8.63 -25.42 12.08
C VAL A 101 -8.78 -25.63 13.58
N ALA A 102 -7.69 -25.60 14.34
CA ALA A 102 -7.74 -25.75 15.80
C ALA A 102 -8.61 -24.66 16.47
N GLY A 103 -8.41 -23.39 16.09
CA GLY A 103 -9.20 -22.29 16.62
C GLY A 103 -10.67 -22.33 16.20
N MET A 104 -10.94 -22.68 14.94
CA MET A 104 -12.28 -22.84 14.40
C MET A 104 -13.05 -23.97 15.12
N VAL A 105 -12.42 -25.15 15.31
CA VAL A 105 -13.02 -26.28 16.01
C VAL A 105 -13.32 -25.89 17.45
N ALA A 106 -12.36 -25.29 18.16
CA ALA A 106 -12.57 -24.86 19.55
C ALA A 106 -13.75 -23.88 19.70
N LEU A 107 -13.87 -22.91 18.78
CA LEU A 107 -15.01 -21.98 18.77
C LEU A 107 -16.34 -22.69 18.48
N ARG A 108 -16.35 -23.64 17.51
CA ARG A 108 -17.54 -24.42 17.21
C ARG A 108 -17.97 -25.28 18.38
N GLU A 109 -17.05 -25.99 19.01
CA GLU A 109 -17.34 -26.77 20.23
C GLU A 109 -17.95 -25.91 21.32
N ALA A 110 -17.42 -24.71 21.56
CA ALA A 110 -17.96 -23.77 22.55
C ALA A 110 -19.38 -23.31 22.19
N VAL A 111 -19.65 -22.98 20.93
CA VAL A 111 -20.97 -22.54 20.47
C VAL A 111 -21.98 -23.69 20.56
N TYR A 112 -21.61 -24.89 20.11
CA TYR A 112 -22.50 -26.06 20.16
C TYR A 112 -22.82 -26.46 21.60
N ALA A 113 -21.82 -26.46 22.50
CA ALA A 113 -22.06 -26.70 23.92
C ALA A 113 -23.02 -25.65 24.53
N TRP A 114 -22.90 -24.37 24.14
CA TRP A 114 -23.81 -23.31 24.57
C TRP A 114 -25.24 -23.53 24.06
N MET A 115 -25.38 -24.08 22.84
CA MET A 115 -26.67 -24.39 22.21
C MET A 115 -27.25 -25.75 22.67
N GLY A 116 -26.56 -26.46 23.57
CA GLY A 116 -26.98 -27.78 24.06
C GLY A 116 -26.86 -28.91 23.05
N SER A 117 -25.90 -28.76 22.10
CA SER A 117 -25.61 -29.71 21.02
C SER A 117 -24.16 -30.15 21.04
N ASP A 118 -23.82 -31.21 20.34
CA ASP A 118 -22.44 -31.71 20.23
C ASP A 118 -21.86 -31.42 18.84
N TYR A 119 -20.70 -30.78 18.78
CA TYR A 119 -19.95 -30.59 17.54
C TYR A 119 -19.06 -31.82 17.27
N ARG A 120 -19.10 -32.33 16.05
CA ARG A 120 -18.21 -33.41 15.60
C ARG A 120 -17.45 -32.94 14.35
N PHE A 121 -16.13 -32.87 14.47
CA PHE A 121 -15.26 -32.53 13.34
C PHE A 121 -15.21 -33.63 12.26
N GLY A 122 -15.64 -34.83 12.58
CA GLY A 122 -15.63 -35.99 11.68
C GLY A 122 -14.26 -36.65 11.57
N ASP A 123 -14.00 -37.33 10.44
CA ASP A 123 -12.68 -37.97 10.22
C ASP A 123 -11.57 -36.95 10.11
N LEU A 124 -10.59 -37.06 11.03
CA LEU A 124 -9.53 -36.07 11.19
C LEU A 124 -8.69 -35.89 9.91
N SER A 125 -8.31 -37.03 9.28
CA SER A 125 -7.39 -37.02 8.14
C SER A 125 -8.05 -36.39 6.89
N THR A 126 -9.28 -36.80 6.62
CA THR A 126 -10.04 -36.29 5.48
C THR A 126 -10.40 -34.80 5.64
N ASN A 127 -10.86 -34.42 6.85
CA ASN A 127 -11.27 -33.04 7.10
C ASN A 127 -10.09 -32.08 7.21
N LEU A 128 -8.96 -32.49 7.79
CA LEU A 128 -7.74 -31.68 7.75
C LEU A 128 -7.25 -31.42 6.32
N GLY A 129 -7.26 -32.46 5.47
CA GLY A 129 -6.91 -32.31 4.04
C GLY A 129 -7.85 -31.35 3.31
N TYR A 130 -9.14 -31.47 3.53
CA TYR A 130 -10.16 -30.60 2.96
C TYR A 130 -9.99 -29.14 3.42
N GLU A 131 -9.86 -28.93 4.74
CA GLU A 131 -9.67 -27.58 5.29
C GLU A 131 -8.33 -26.96 4.84
N TYR A 132 -7.25 -27.76 4.76
CA TYR A 132 -5.97 -27.27 4.24
C TYR A 132 -6.08 -26.75 2.80
N LEU A 133 -6.80 -27.43 1.91
CA LEU A 133 -7.01 -26.97 0.54
C LEU A 133 -7.81 -25.66 0.48
N LYS A 134 -8.82 -25.50 1.34
CA LYS A 134 -9.57 -24.25 1.49
C LYS A 134 -8.67 -23.13 2.01
N ASP A 135 -7.87 -23.43 3.02
CA ASP A 135 -7.00 -22.46 3.68
C ASP A 135 -5.86 -21.99 2.79
N VAL A 136 -5.23 -22.86 2.02
CA VAL A 136 -4.21 -22.47 1.03
C VAL A 136 -4.79 -21.52 0.00
N ARG A 137 -5.99 -21.77 -0.48
CA ARG A 137 -6.71 -20.86 -1.39
C ARG A 137 -7.00 -19.51 -0.73
N THR A 138 -7.52 -19.53 0.50
CA THR A 138 -7.81 -18.32 1.28
C THR A 138 -6.54 -17.53 1.58
N TYR A 139 -5.47 -18.20 1.94
CA TYR A 139 -4.14 -17.63 2.13
C TYR A 139 -3.64 -16.92 0.87
N GLY A 140 -3.81 -17.55 -0.29
CA GLY A 140 -3.50 -16.95 -1.59
C GLY A 140 -4.31 -15.69 -1.87
N TYR A 141 -5.62 -15.69 -1.57
CA TYR A 141 -6.47 -14.50 -1.70
C TYR A 141 -6.06 -13.39 -0.74
N PHE A 142 -5.63 -13.71 0.48
CA PHE A 142 -5.12 -12.71 1.41
C PHE A 142 -3.83 -12.08 0.91
N LEU A 143 -2.88 -12.86 0.40
CA LEU A 143 -1.68 -12.33 -0.24
C LEU A 143 -2.03 -11.44 -1.42
N LEU A 144 -2.91 -11.90 -2.32
CA LEU A 144 -3.36 -11.12 -3.47
C LEU A 144 -3.96 -9.78 -3.03
N ALA A 145 -4.85 -9.78 -2.02
CA ALA A 145 -5.45 -8.56 -1.48
C ALA A 145 -4.38 -7.61 -0.90
N VAL A 146 -3.40 -8.12 -0.16
CA VAL A 146 -2.29 -7.33 0.40
C VAL A 146 -1.45 -6.69 -0.72
N TYR A 147 -1.10 -7.46 -1.76
CA TYR A 147 -0.30 -6.94 -2.88
C TYR A 147 -1.09 -5.95 -3.73
N LEU A 148 -2.36 -6.22 -4.01
CA LEU A 148 -3.25 -5.30 -4.73
C LEU A 148 -3.44 -3.99 -3.96
N TYR A 149 -3.67 -4.08 -2.65
CA TYR A 149 -3.76 -2.90 -1.77
C TYR A 149 -2.47 -2.07 -1.80
N ARG A 150 -1.31 -2.71 -1.66
CA ARG A 150 -0.02 -2.02 -1.77
C ARG A 150 0.19 -1.39 -3.15
N PHE A 151 -0.23 -2.08 -4.20
CA PHE A 151 -0.18 -1.56 -5.57
C PHE A 151 -1.01 -0.29 -5.74
N VAL A 152 -2.28 -0.32 -5.30
CA VAL A 152 -3.18 0.83 -5.36
C VAL A 152 -2.64 2.00 -4.54
N LEU A 153 -2.16 1.73 -3.33
CA LEU A 153 -1.54 2.77 -2.49
C LEU A 153 -0.33 3.43 -3.16
N ARG A 154 0.57 2.64 -3.73
CA ARG A 154 1.74 3.15 -4.45
C ARG A 154 1.34 4.02 -5.64
N ARG A 155 0.30 3.60 -6.36
CA ARG A 155 -0.22 4.39 -7.49
C ARG A 155 -0.87 5.70 -7.04
N TRP A 156 -1.60 5.68 -5.93
CA TRP A 156 -2.22 6.89 -5.35
C TRP A 156 -1.18 7.85 -4.75
N GLN A 157 -0.08 7.34 -4.23
CA GLN A 157 1.01 8.14 -3.69
C GLN A 157 1.96 8.67 -4.78
N GLY A 158 1.64 8.46 -6.07
CA GLY A 158 2.49 8.86 -7.19
C GLY A 158 3.74 8.00 -7.34
N GLU A 159 3.86 6.91 -6.58
CA GLU A 159 4.91 5.92 -6.72
C GLU A 159 4.65 5.01 -7.94
N ALA A 160 4.61 5.59 -9.14
CA ALA A 160 4.67 4.84 -10.40
C ALA A 160 6.10 4.32 -10.62
N GLY A 161 6.62 3.62 -9.63
CA GLY A 161 7.93 3.00 -9.63
C GLY A 161 7.84 1.62 -9.05
N PHE A 162 7.25 0.67 -9.80
CA PHE A 162 7.54 -0.74 -9.55
C PHE A 162 9.05 -0.91 -9.62
N LEU A 163 9.62 -1.51 -8.59
CA LEU A 163 10.98 -1.96 -8.48
C LEU A 163 12.01 -0.94 -7.98
N THR A 164 12.01 -0.69 -6.69
CA THR A 164 13.26 -0.70 -5.91
C THR A 164 12.94 -0.56 -4.42
N GLU A 165 12.42 -1.58 -3.76
CA GLU A 165 12.72 -1.79 -2.34
C GLU A 165 14.02 -2.60 -2.29
N GLY A 166 15.05 -1.99 -1.81
CA GLY A 166 16.34 -2.63 -1.59
C GLY A 166 17.51 -1.74 -1.99
N ARG A 167 17.53 -0.52 -1.47
CA ARG A 167 18.80 0.14 -1.22
C ARG A 167 18.65 1.05 -0.01
N GLU A 168 19.27 0.61 1.06
CA GLU A 168 19.63 1.37 2.23
C GLU A 168 20.30 2.68 1.83
N ASP A 169 20.20 3.67 2.72
CA ASP A 169 20.80 4.98 2.67
C ASP A 169 22.07 5.05 1.82
N LEU A 170 21.94 5.58 0.61
CA LEU A 170 23.11 5.97 -0.14
C LEU A 170 23.63 7.27 0.47
N PRO A 171 24.90 7.35 0.85
CA PRO A 171 25.53 8.58 1.27
C PRO A 171 25.34 9.65 0.18
N ALA A 172 25.21 10.90 0.59
CA ALA A 172 25.07 12.05 -0.31
C ALA A 172 26.07 11.94 -1.46
N GLN A 173 25.59 11.64 -2.66
CA GLN A 173 26.47 11.55 -3.82
C GLN A 173 27.01 12.94 -4.16
N PRO A 174 28.27 13.04 -4.59
CA PRO A 174 28.88 14.32 -4.96
C PRO A 174 28.04 15.02 -6.03
N VAL A 175 28.09 16.34 -6.00
CA VAL A 175 27.41 17.28 -6.88
C VAL A 175 27.66 16.91 -8.34
N THR A 176 26.72 16.19 -8.95
CA THR A 176 26.79 15.79 -10.34
C THR A 176 25.81 16.61 -11.17
N ASP A 177 26.23 17.02 -12.37
CA ASP A 177 25.39 17.81 -13.30
C ASP A 177 24.19 17.02 -13.84
N ARG A 178 24.02 15.76 -13.43
CA ARG A 178 23.01 14.85 -13.92
C ARG A 178 22.43 13.99 -12.81
N PHE A 179 21.15 13.73 -12.88
CA PHE A 179 20.46 12.76 -12.04
C PHE A 179 20.27 11.44 -12.81
N LEU A 180 20.72 10.32 -12.22
CA LEU A 180 20.40 9.00 -12.74
C LEU A 180 19.06 8.55 -12.15
N ILE A 181 18.04 8.47 -12.98
CA ILE A 181 16.66 8.14 -12.59
C ILE A 181 16.26 6.82 -13.20
N LYS A 182 15.84 5.87 -12.35
CA LYS A 182 15.31 4.58 -12.80
C LYS A 182 13.80 4.67 -12.92
N LYS A 183 13.28 4.56 -14.16
CA LYS A 183 11.85 4.57 -14.46
C LYS A 183 11.49 3.44 -15.42
N LEU A 184 10.53 2.58 -15.05
CA LEU A 184 10.05 1.48 -15.91
C LEU A 184 11.16 0.52 -16.41
N GLY A 185 12.14 0.21 -15.53
CA GLY A 185 13.26 -0.68 -15.89
C GLY A 185 14.31 -0.05 -16.81
N ARG A 186 14.19 1.25 -17.11
CA ARG A 186 15.17 2.03 -17.87
C ARG A 186 15.85 3.04 -16.98
N GLU A 187 17.10 3.36 -17.28
CA GLU A 187 17.87 4.42 -16.60
C GLU A 187 17.90 5.65 -17.49
N PHE A 188 17.50 6.78 -16.91
CA PHE A 188 17.48 8.08 -17.57
C PHE A 188 18.53 8.98 -16.90
N LEU A 189 19.37 9.59 -17.69
CA LEU A 189 20.26 10.66 -17.25
C LEU A 189 19.57 11.99 -17.51
N VAL A 190 19.08 12.63 -16.45
CA VAL A 190 18.45 13.95 -16.49
C VAL A 190 19.49 15.01 -16.12
N ARG A 191 19.74 15.95 -17.01
CA ARG A 191 20.65 17.07 -16.74
C ARG A 191 19.96 18.08 -15.83
N VAL A 192 20.69 18.67 -14.90
CA VAL A 192 20.14 19.66 -13.97
C VAL A 192 19.56 20.87 -14.72
N GLU A 193 20.21 21.34 -15.77
CA GLU A 193 19.78 22.48 -16.61
C GLU A 193 18.48 22.22 -17.40
N ASP A 194 18.11 20.94 -17.62
CA ASP A 194 16.89 20.56 -18.31
C ASP A 194 15.65 20.55 -17.39
N ILE A 195 15.86 20.69 -16.07
CA ILE A 195 14.78 20.67 -15.09
C ILE A 195 14.12 22.03 -15.04
N ASP A 196 12.81 22.05 -15.28
CA ASP A 196 12.00 23.28 -15.23
C ASP A 196 11.61 23.60 -13.78
N TRP A 197 11.10 22.61 -13.06
CA TRP A 197 10.73 22.73 -11.65
C TRP A 197 10.62 21.35 -10.99
N ILE A 198 10.49 21.33 -9.66
CA ILE A 198 10.48 20.13 -8.85
C ILE A 198 9.31 20.20 -7.89
N GLU A 199 8.55 19.11 -7.82
CA GLU A 199 7.39 18.95 -6.96
C GLU A 199 7.62 17.87 -5.90
N ALA A 200 7.13 18.11 -4.67
CA ALA A 200 7.10 17.09 -3.63
C ALA A 200 6.00 16.07 -3.92
N ALA A 201 6.34 14.78 -3.95
CA ALA A 201 5.44 13.68 -4.18
C ALA A 201 5.64 12.59 -3.10
N GLY A 202 5.13 12.81 -1.88
CA GLY A 202 5.31 11.90 -0.76
C GLY A 202 6.78 11.76 -0.33
N ASN A 203 7.36 10.56 -0.46
CA ASN A 203 8.78 10.27 -0.18
C ASN A 203 9.69 10.49 -1.40
N TYR A 204 9.17 11.10 -2.46
CA TYR A 204 9.86 11.40 -3.71
C TYR A 204 9.74 12.88 -4.04
N VAL A 205 10.59 13.32 -4.91
CA VAL A 205 10.41 14.56 -5.67
C VAL A 205 10.19 14.19 -7.13
N THR A 206 9.32 14.91 -7.82
CA THR A 206 9.11 14.77 -9.26
C THR A 206 9.86 15.89 -9.97
N LEU A 207 10.80 15.53 -10.83
CA LEU A 207 11.49 16.48 -11.70
C LEU A 207 10.65 16.66 -12.96
N HIS A 208 10.24 17.91 -13.24
CA HIS A 208 9.53 18.30 -14.46
C HIS A 208 10.56 18.76 -15.49
N VAL A 209 10.57 18.11 -16.66
CA VAL A 209 11.52 18.36 -17.77
C VAL A 209 10.71 18.41 -19.06
N GLY A 210 10.32 19.61 -19.49
CA GLY A 210 9.31 19.78 -20.55
C GLY A 210 8.03 19.00 -20.21
N GLU A 211 7.54 18.19 -21.13
CA GLU A 211 6.34 17.36 -20.91
C GLU A 211 6.63 16.05 -20.13
N ARG A 212 7.86 15.80 -19.70
CA ARG A 212 8.28 14.55 -19.06
C ARG A 212 8.42 14.70 -17.56
N LEU A 213 7.95 13.69 -16.83
CA LEU A 213 8.02 13.61 -15.37
C LEU A 213 8.99 12.52 -14.96
N TYR A 214 9.93 12.87 -14.09
CA TYR A 214 10.94 11.94 -13.58
C TYR A 214 10.89 11.89 -12.05
N PRO A 215 10.38 10.80 -11.45
CA PRO A 215 10.37 10.63 -10.00
C PRO A 215 11.77 10.28 -9.49
N LEU A 216 12.24 11.02 -8.50
CA LEU A 216 13.51 10.79 -7.81
C LEU A 216 13.23 10.57 -6.32
N ARG A 217 13.77 9.50 -5.74
CA ARG A 217 13.65 9.26 -4.29
C ARG A 217 14.61 10.16 -3.54
N GLU A 218 14.11 11.29 -3.14
CA GLU A 218 14.84 12.33 -2.44
C GLU A 218 13.87 13.20 -1.63
N THR A 219 14.36 13.86 -0.59
CA THR A 219 13.57 14.85 0.16
C THR A 219 13.68 16.22 -0.50
N MET A 220 12.69 17.10 -0.25
CA MET A 220 12.77 18.50 -0.72
C MET A 220 13.98 19.25 -0.16
N ALA A 221 14.40 18.93 1.06
CA ALA A 221 15.61 19.50 1.65
C ALA A 221 16.90 18.94 1.01
N GLY A 222 16.93 17.64 0.75
CA GLY A 222 18.09 16.97 0.11
C GLY A 222 18.29 17.47 -1.32
N ILE A 223 17.22 17.50 -2.14
CA ILE A 223 17.32 18.01 -3.51
C ILE A 223 17.68 19.51 -3.55
N GLN A 224 17.13 20.30 -2.61
CA GLN A 224 17.49 21.73 -2.49
C GLN A 224 18.98 21.91 -2.21
N ALA A 225 19.56 21.13 -1.28
CA ALA A 225 21.00 21.20 -0.98
C ALA A 225 21.87 20.78 -2.18
N ARG A 226 21.44 19.80 -2.98
CA ARG A 226 22.15 19.35 -4.20
C ARG A 226 22.09 20.37 -5.34
N LEU A 227 21.05 21.22 -5.38
CA LEU A 227 20.84 22.25 -6.40
C LEU A 227 21.28 23.64 -5.93
N ASP A 228 21.85 23.76 -4.74
CA ASP A 228 22.30 25.06 -4.23
C ASP A 228 23.37 25.67 -5.15
N GLY A 229 23.25 26.98 -5.42
CA GLY A 229 24.12 27.69 -6.35
C GLY A 229 23.90 27.40 -7.84
N ARG A 230 22.86 26.63 -8.23
CA ARG A 230 22.59 26.22 -9.63
C ARG A 230 21.37 26.85 -10.25
N GLY A 231 20.97 28.04 -9.82
CA GLY A 231 19.80 28.73 -10.39
C GLY A 231 18.45 28.18 -9.93
N PHE A 232 18.38 27.35 -8.90
CA PHE A 232 17.13 26.83 -8.34
C PHE A 232 16.74 27.56 -7.06
N ALA A 233 15.47 27.88 -6.92
CA ALA A 233 14.91 28.51 -5.73
C ALA A 233 13.72 27.72 -5.17
N ARG A 234 13.71 27.50 -3.86
CA ARG A 234 12.51 26.96 -3.20
C ARG A 234 11.46 28.05 -3.08
N VAL A 235 10.27 27.80 -3.62
CA VAL A 235 9.17 28.77 -3.71
C VAL A 235 7.96 28.37 -2.87
N HIS A 236 7.88 27.08 -2.52
CA HIS A 236 6.84 26.54 -1.67
C HIS A 236 7.39 25.38 -0.83
N ARG A 237 6.68 24.99 0.26
CA ARG A 237 7.08 23.79 1.02
C ARG A 237 7.16 22.52 0.14
N SER A 238 6.42 22.51 -0.96
CA SER A 238 6.35 21.38 -1.91
C SER A 238 6.88 21.71 -3.30
N ALA A 239 7.54 22.87 -3.53
CA ALA A 239 8.00 23.24 -4.86
C ALA A 239 9.34 23.99 -4.85
N ILE A 240 10.21 23.63 -5.81
CA ILE A 240 11.46 24.31 -6.18
C ILE A 240 11.38 24.61 -7.67
N VAL A 241 11.73 25.82 -8.10
CA VAL A 241 11.74 26.23 -9.51
C VAL A 241 13.16 26.51 -9.99
N ASN A 242 13.41 26.23 -11.26
CA ASN A 242 14.57 26.73 -11.98
C ASN A 242 14.32 28.19 -12.37
N LEU A 243 15.13 29.12 -11.90
CA LEU A 243 14.94 30.55 -12.11
C LEU A 243 15.00 30.95 -13.60
N ASP A 244 15.86 30.25 -14.36
CA ASP A 244 16.01 30.47 -15.81
C ASP A 244 14.78 30.01 -16.62
N ARG A 245 13.89 29.24 -16.01
CA ARG A 245 12.66 28.73 -16.61
C ARG A 245 11.39 29.42 -16.12
N VAL A 246 11.50 30.39 -15.22
CA VAL A 246 10.38 31.24 -14.78
C VAL A 246 10.15 32.35 -15.81
N ARG A 247 8.95 32.37 -16.37
CA ARG A 247 8.52 33.42 -17.32
C ARG A 247 8.00 34.65 -16.59
N GLU A 248 7.17 34.44 -15.56
CA GLU A 248 6.41 35.50 -14.90
C GLU A 248 6.05 35.09 -13.49
N ILE A 249 5.92 36.04 -12.57
CA ILE A 249 5.41 35.85 -11.21
C ILE A 249 4.19 36.73 -11.02
N GLU A 250 3.03 36.09 -10.88
CA GLU A 250 1.74 36.70 -10.65
C GLU A 250 1.47 36.82 -9.14
N PRO A 251 1.46 38.02 -8.55
CA PRO A 251 1.16 38.19 -7.14
C PRO A 251 -0.35 38.14 -6.86
N PHE A 252 -0.75 37.59 -5.71
CA PHE A 252 -2.12 37.64 -5.21
C PHE A 252 -2.25 38.63 -4.04
N ASP A 253 -3.46 39.15 -3.83
CA ASP A 253 -3.79 40.04 -2.70
C ASP A 253 -3.57 39.41 -1.33
N THR A 254 -3.57 38.09 -1.25
CA THR A 254 -3.28 37.29 -0.03
C THR A 254 -1.81 37.33 0.40
N GLY A 255 -0.93 37.89 -0.44
CA GLY A 255 0.52 37.93 -0.25
C GLY A 255 1.25 36.71 -0.82
N ASP A 256 0.56 35.67 -1.21
CA ASP A 256 1.09 34.54 -2.00
C ASP A 256 1.28 34.98 -3.47
N ALA A 257 1.88 34.13 -4.29
CA ALA A 257 2.05 34.38 -5.72
C ALA A 257 2.00 33.03 -6.49
N ARG A 258 2.00 33.16 -7.81
CA ARG A 258 2.11 32.03 -8.74
C ARG A 258 3.25 32.31 -9.71
N ALA A 259 4.13 31.33 -9.87
CA ALA A 259 5.16 31.39 -10.91
C ALA A 259 4.65 30.64 -12.15
N HIS A 260 4.70 31.31 -13.30
CA HIS A 260 4.39 30.78 -14.61
C HIS A 260 5.71 30.32 -15.26
N MET A 261 5.80 29.04 -15.58
CA MET A 261 6.97 28.46 -16.22
C MET A 261 6.93 28.63 -17.73
N HIS A 262 8.08 28.67 -18.41
CA HIS A 262 8.16 28.70 -19.86
C HIS A 262 7.44 27.54 -20.54
N GLY A 263 7.42 26.36 -19.90
CA GLY A 263 6.70 25.15 -20.35
C GLY A 263 5.17 25.21 -20.21
N GLY A 264 4.61 26.33 -19.67
CA GLY A 264 3.17 26.48 -19.48
C GLY A 264 2.66 26.02 -18.10
N ASP A 265 3.47 25.35 -17.31
CA ASP A 265 3.13 24.97 -15.95
C ASP A 265 3.02 26.18 -15.02
N THR A 266 2.21 26.01 -13.96
CA THR A 266 2.06 27.04 -12.92
C THR A 266 2.40 26.46 -11.55
N VAL A 267 3.29 27.13 -10.82
CA VAL A 267 3.84 26.67 -9.54
C VAL A 267 3.46 27.63 -8.42
N PRO A 268 2.90 27.15 -7.28
CA PRO A 268 2.55 28.03 -6.17
C PRO A 268 3.80 28.59 -5.51
N VAL A 269 3.76 29.88 -5.18
CA VAL A 269 4.81 30.62 -4.45
C VAL A 269 4.21 31.12 -3.15
N SER A 270 4.64 30.58 -2.01
CA SER A 270 4.11 31.05 -0.73
C SER A 270 4.78 32.34 -0.27
N ARG A 271 4.03 33.16 0.46
CA ARG A 271 4.47 34.46 1.00
C ARG A 271 5.86 34.38 1.66
N ARG A 272 6.14 33.29 2.40
CA ARG A 272 7.43 33.10 3.09
C ARG A 272 8.63 33.06 2.14
N TYR A 273 8.47 32.47 0.94
CA TYR A 273 9.56 32.29 -0.02
C TYR A 273 9.62 33.39 -1.08
N ARG A 274 8.57 34.26 -1.17
CA ARG A 274 8.46 35.31 -2.20
C ARG A 274 9.56 36.36 -2.09
N GLN A 275 9.95 36.75 -0.87
CA GLN A 275 11.01 37.73 -0.66
C GLN A 275 12.34 37.20 -1.18
N ALA A 276 12.73 36.01 -0.75
CA ALA A 276 13.98 35.37 -1.18
C ALA A 276 14.01 35.10 -2.71
N LEU A 277 12.85 34.83 -3.31
CA LEU A 277 12.74 34.66 -4.76
C LEU A 277 13.02 35.96 -5.50
N LYS A 278 12.46 37.07 -5.03
CA LYS A 278 12.70 38.39 -5.63
C LYS A 278 14.17 38.82 -5.56
N GLU A 279 14.80 38.56 -4.41
CA GLU A 279 16.23 38.87 -4.20
C GLU A 279 17.16 38.08 -5.12
N ARG A 280 16.74 36.87 -5.55
CA ARG A 280 17.50 36.04 -6.49
C ARG A 280 17.25 36.32 -7.96
N LEU A 281 16.15 37.03 -8.29
CA LEU A 281 15.80 37.42 -9.65
C LEU A 281 16.21 38.85 -9.99
N ALA A 282 16.57 39.66 -8.98
CA ALA A 282 17.10 41.02 -9.13
C ALA A 282 18.62 40.99 -9.34
#